data_1a9dc400bd44a19a196c1e0723736203
#
_entry.id   1a9dc400bd44a19a196c1e0723736203
#
_cell.length_a   1.000
_cell.length_b   1.000
_cell.length_c   1.000
_cell.angle_alpha   90.00
_cell.angle_beta   90.00
_cell.angle_gamma   90.00
#
_symmetry.space_group_name_H-M   'P 1'
#
loop_
_entity.id
_entity.type
_entity.pdbx_description
1 polymer ?
#
loop_
_entity_poly.entity_id
_entity_poly.type
_entity_poly.pdbx_seq_one_letter_code
_entity_poly.pdbx_strand_id
1 'polypeptide(L)' 'MESTNIVFTERGKVEVLKQELPAPGAREIQCRAEISLISIGTELRCLYDQPQAGTSWSGWVKYPFLPGYSMAATVVAVL' A
#
# COMPACT_ATOMS: atom_id res chain seq x y z
N MET A 1 -7.24 14.59 -6.89
CA MET A 1 -8.01 13.32 -6.76
C MET A 1 -7.78 12.73 -5.38
N GLU A 2 -8.85 12.36 -4.71
CA GLU A 2 -8.76 11.78 -3.37
C GLU A 2 -8.57 10.26 -3.46
N SER A 3 -7.67 9.71 -2.66
CA SER A 3 -7.44 8.28 -2.53
C SER A 3 -7.79 7.84 -1.11
N THR A 4 -8.54 6.75 -1.00
CA THR A 4 -8.82 6.10 0.27
C THR A 4 -7.93 4.89 0.39
N ASN A 5 -7.13 4.84 1.43
CA ASN A 5 -6.11 3.81 1.60
C ASN A 5 -6.27 3.06 2.91
N ILE A 6 -5.98 1.76 2.86
CA ILE A 6 -5.78 0.96 4.06
C ILE A 6 -4.32 1.13 4.44
N VAL A 7 -4.07 1.52 5.69
CA VAL A 7 -2.72 1.80 6.18
C VAL A 7 -2.49 1.05 7.48
N PHE A 8 -1.36 0.38 7.58
CA PHE A 8 -0.89 -0.17 8.86
C PHE A 8 -0.11 0.93 9.56
N THR A 9 -0.76 1.63 10.47
CA THR A 9 -0.17 2.80 11.13
C THR A 9 0.79 2.43 12.24
N GLU A 10 0.57 1.26 12.85
CA GLU A 10 1.42 0.68 13.87
C GLU A 10 1.34 -0.83 13.76
N ARG A 11 2.22 -1.53 14.45
CA ARG A 11 2.16 -2.98 14.53
C ARG A 11 0.79 -3.43 15.05
N GLY A 12 0.11 -4.25 14.28
CA GLY A 12 -1.21 -4.78 14.64
C GLY A 12 -2.36 -3.79 14.52
N LYS A 13 -2.13 -2.60 13.95
CA LYS A 13 -3.17 -1.57 13.83
C LYS A 13 -3.43 -1.24 12.36
N VAL A 14 -4.70 -1.34 11.95
CA VAL A 14 -5.16 -1.04 10.60
C VAL A 14 -6.09 0.16 10.65
N GLU A 15 -5.84 1.14 9.78
CA GLU A 15 -6.69 2.31 9.65
C GLU A 15 -7.01 2.58 8.19
N VAL A 16 -8.16 3.20 7.95
CA VAL A 16 -8.55 3.68 6.61
C VAL A 16 -8.32 5.18 6.59
N LEU A 17 -7.40 5.62 5.74
CA LEU A 17 -7.01 7.02 5.65
C LEU A 17 -7.26 7.55 4.25
N LYS A 18 -7.59 8.85 4.18
CA LYS A 18 -7.76 9.54 2.91
C LYS A 18 -6.55 10.40 2.62
N GLN A 19 -6.17 10.45 1.35
CA GLN A 19 -5.01 11.18 0.88
C GLN A 19 -5.36 11.89 -0.41
N GLU A 20 -4.93 13.15 -0.55
CA GLU A 20 -5.04 13.86 -1.80
C GLU A 20 -3.85 13.47 -2.69
N LEU A 21 -4.15 13.02 -3.91
CA LEU A 21 -3.12 12.65 -4.86
C LEU A 21 -2.85 13.82 -5.81
N PRO A 22 -1.57 14.18 -6.04
CA PRO A 22 -1.23 15.17 -7.05
C PRO A 22 -1.47 14.63 -8.46
N ALA A 23 -1.47 15.51 -9.45
CA ALA A 23 -1.51 15.09 -10.84
C ALA A 23 -0.29 14.23 -11.18
N PRO A 24 -0.41 13.26 -12.11
CA PRO A 24 0.72 12.40 -12.46
C PRO A 24 1.85 13.19 -13.11
N GLY A 25 3.09 12.84 -12.77
CA GLY A 25 4.28 13.40 -13.38
C GLY A 25 4.61 12.76 -14.73
N ALA A 26 5.78 13.13 -15.28
CA ALA A 26 6.17 12.75 -16.65
C ALA A 26 6.33 11.23 -16.86
N ARG A 27 6.58 10.47 -15.82
CA ARG A 27 6.74 9.01 -15.90
C ARG A 27 5.76 8.28 -15.01
N GLU A 28 4.64 8.89 -14.76
CA GLU A 28 3.62 8.36 -13.88
C GLU A 28 2.29 8.28 -14.59
N ILE A 29 1.46 7.37 -14.13
CA ILE A 29 0.07 7.27 -14.53
C ILE A 29 -0.78 7.31 -13.27
N GLN A 30 -2.00 7.81 -13.41
CA GLN A 30 -2.98 7.77 -12.33
C GLN A 30 -4.02 6.73 -12.66
N CYS A 31 -4.28 5.84 -11.71
CA CYS A 31 -5.19 4.72 -11.93
C CYS A 31 -6.30 4.73 -10.90
N ARG A 32 -7.48 4.26 -11.33
CA ARG A 32 -8.59 3.96 -10.43
C ARG A 32 -8.58 2.47 -10.14
N ALA A 33 -8.52 2.10 -8.87
CA ALA A 33 -8.56 0.71 -8.45
C ALA A 33 -9.93 0.09 -8.79
N GLU A 34 -9.90 -1.08 -9.41
CA GLU A 34 -11.10 -1.85 -9.73
C GLU A 34 -11.24 -3.04 -8.78
N ILE A 35 -10.20 -3.85 -8.67
CA ILE A 35 -10.16 -5.03 -7.83
C ILE A 35 -8.77 -5.16 -7.23
N SER A 36 -8.68 -5.48 -5.95
CA SER A 36 -7.42 -5.82 -5.31
C SER A 36 -7.49 -7.22 -4.71
N LEU A 37 -6.32 -7.84 -4.56
CA LEU A 37 -6.19 -9.16 -3.97
C LEU A 37 -5.44 -9.04 -2.65
N ILE A 38 -6.00 -9.66 -1.62
CA ILE A 38 -5.34 -9.70 -0.30
C ILE A 38 -4.45 -10.95 -0.25
N SER A 39 -3.17 -10.74 0.04
CA SER A 39 -2.23 -11.83 0.29
C SER A 39 -2.15 -12.05 1.79
N ILE A 40 -2.90 -13.02 2.30
CA ILE A 40 -3.06 -13.23 3.74
C ILE A 40 -1.72 -13.45 4.43
N GLY A 41 -0.88 -14.33 3.91
CA GLY A 41 0.40 -14.64 4.54
C GLY A 41 1.34 -13.45 4.60
N THR A 42 1.56 -12.79 3.46
CA THR A 42 2.50 -11.67 3.36
C THR A 42 2.00 -10.44 4.11
N GLU A 43 0.73 -10.10 3.95
CA GLU A 43 0.20 -8.88 4.56
C GLU A 43 0.02 -9.01 6.06
N LEU A 44 -0.30 -10.20 6.59
CA LEU A 44 -0.31 -10.41 8.03
C LEU A 44 1.10 -10.30 8.62
N ARG A 45 2.12 -10.75 7.90
CA ARG A 45 3.51 -10.55 8.33
C ARG A 45 3.84 -9.06 8.42
N CYS A 46 3.42 -8.29 7.44
CA CYS A 46 3.64 -6.83 7.45
C CYS A 46 2.87 -6.17 8.59
N LEU A 47 1.64 -6.60 8.86
CA LEU A 47 0.81 -6.03 9.91
C LEU A 47 1.42 -6.24 11.29
N TYR A 48 1.97 -7.41 11.54
CA TYR A 48 2.52 -7.75 12.85
C TYR A 48 4.02 -7.58 12.96
N ASP A 49 4.68 -7.22 11.85
CA ASP A 49 6.11 -6.99 11.80
C ASP A 49 6.91 -8.06 12.56
N GLN A 50 6.83 -9.30 12.07
CA GLN A 50 7.53 -10.43 12.66
C GLN A 50 8.64 -10.99 11.78
N PRO A 51 9.37 -10.18 11.03
CA PRO A 51 10.52 -10.68 10.28
C PRO A 51 11.67 -10.96 11.22
N GLN A 52 12.45 -11.96 10.90
CA GLN A 52 13.66 -12.23 11.64
C GLN A 52 14.71 -11.14 11.36
N ALA A 53 15.47 -10.77 12.38
CA ALA A 53 16.54 -9.80 12.23
C ALA A 53 17.54 -10.27 11.14
N GLY A 54 17.98 -9.32 10.31
CA GLY A 54 18.91 -9.61 9.22
C GLY A 54 18.26 -10.09 7.93
N THR A 55 16.94 -10.26 7.89
CA THR A 55 16.21 -10.59 6.66
C THR A 55 15.85 -9.32 5.90
N SER A 56 15.50 -9.46 4.61
CA SER A 56 15.04 -8.32 3.81
C SER A 56 13.76 -7.70 4.34
N TRP A 57 12.96 -8.46 5.08
CA TRP A 57 11.71 -7.97 5.66
C TRP A 57 11.93 -6.88 6.71
N SER A 58 12.96 -7.01 7.54
CA SER A 58 13.21 -6.07 8.63
C SER A 58 13.55 -4.66 8.12
N GLY A 59 14.06 -4.54 6.90
CA GLY A 59 14.32 -3.24 6.28
C GLY A 59 13.14 -2.69 5.48
N TRP A 60 12.23 -3.56 5.07
CA TRP A 60 11.11 -3.19 4.21
C TRP A 60 9.89 -2.75 5.01
N VAL A 61 9.55 -3.45 6.08
CA VAL A 61 8.34 -3.15 6.85
C VAL A 61 8.62 -2.04 7.85
N LYS A 62 8.09 -0.86 7.56
CA LYS A 62 8.19 0.32 8.43
C LYS A 62 6.81 0.96 8.53
N TYR A 63 6.43 1.37 9.71
CA TYR A 63 5.13 2.02 9.90
C TYR A 63 5.25 3.55 9.81
N PRO A 64 4.30 4.25 9.24
CA PRO A 64 3.09 3.71 8.58
C PRO A 64 3.44 2.94 7.30
N PHE A 65 2.78 1.82 7.09
CA PHE A 65 3.01 0.93 5.97
C PHE A 65 1.76 0.83 5.11
N LEU A 66 1.92 0.98 3.80
CA LEU A 66 0.84 0.84 2.82
C LEU A 66 0.84 -0.59 2.28
N PRO A 67 -0.06 -1.47 2.76
CA PRO A 67 -0.13 -2.83 2.26
C PRO A 67 -0.82 -2.90 0.90
N GLY A 68 -0.84 -4.08 0.31
CA GLY A 68 -1.49 -4.32 -0.96
C GLY A 68 -0.52 -4.14 -2.12
N TYR A 69 -0.21 -5.23 -2.81
CA TYR A 69 0.71 -5.20 -3.94
C TYR A 69 0.12 -5.84 -5.19
N SER A 70 -1.13 -6.27 -5.13
CA SER A 70 -1.78 -6.94 -6.25
C SER A 70 -3.12 -6.29 -6.53
N MET A 71 -3.26 -5.67 -7.70
CA MET A 71 -4.42 -4.90 -8.04
C MET A 71 -4.63 -4.87 -9.55
N ALA A 72 -5.90 -4.92 -9.98
CA ALA A 72 -6.30 -4.56 -11.32
C ALA A 72 -6.90 -3.15 -11.27
N ALA A 73 -6.46 -2.28 -12.17
CA ALA A 73 -6.87 -0.88 -12.16
C ALA A 73 -7.02 -0.36 -13.58
N THR A 74 -7.75 0.75 -13.72
CA THR A 74 -7.94 1.44 -14.99
C THR A 74 -7.16 2.75 -14.97
N VAL A 75 -6.37 2.99 -16.01
CA VAL A 75 -5.65 4.26 -16.18
C VAL A 75 -6.67 5.37 -16.42
N VAL A 76 -6.63 6.41 -15.59
CA VAL A 76 -7.58 7.54 -15.69
C VAL A 76 -6.90 8.86 -16.06
N ALA A 77 -5.58 8.97 -15.85
CA ALA A 77 -4.85 10.18 -16.20
C ALA A 77 -3.38 9.87 -16.50
N VAL A 78 -2.85 10.56 -17.52
CA VAL A 78 -1.43 10.56 -17.85
C VAL A 78 -1.02 12.01 -18.13
N LEU A 79 0.26 12.30 -17.99
CA LEU A 79 0.78 13.62 -18.35
C LEU A 79 0.82 13.79 -19.86
#